data_3517310bafa068840644fd800c706a37
#
_entry.id   3517310bafa068840644fd800c706a37
#
_cell.length_a   1.000
_cell.length_b   1.000
_cell.length_c   1.000
_cell.angle_alpha   90.00
_cell.angle_beta   90.00
_cell.angle_gamma   90.00
#
_symmetry.space_group_name_H-M   'P 1'
#
loop_
_entity.id
_entity.type
_entity.pdbx_description
1 polymer ?
#
loop_
_entity_poly.entity_id
_entity_poly.type
_entity_poly.pdbx_seq_one_letter_code
_entity_poly.pdbx_strand_id
1 'polypeptide(L)'
;MGRAVAAVVGAIGARGGAGTSTVTAALADGLRRAGRRTVLVDLETRGGGIDVLLGIDHRDGPRWSDLRDARGAVDGPALAGILPTWRHVPVLSAHRADPVTLDDGVVVDVCSALADACDVLVLDLPRSVLDGDEAGSGGHAALVGACDTLLLVTPLDLPSVAGAVATAALATRHGAGRALRLVARRPAPGRLDPWDVSDVVGLPLAAVVPWDRGHAARVERGEGPDVRARRPLGRAGAELAVAVGETGAASRGAA
;
A
#
# COMPACT_ATOMS: atom_id res chain seq x y z
N MET A 1 -8.84 -9.94 27.19
CA MET A 1 -8.31 -8.67 26.68
C MET A 1 -8.67 -8.63 25.21
N GLY A 2 -9.61 -7.75 24.82
CA GLY A 2 -10.04 -7.64 23.42
C GLY A 2 -8.83 -7.23 22.55
N ARG A 3 -8.63 -7.95 21.45
CA ARG A 3 -7.59 -7.62 20.47
C ARG A 3 -7.96 -6.30 19.80
N ALA A 4 -7.05 -5.34 19.75
CA ALA A 4 -7.28 -4.11 19.03
C ALA A 4 -7.47 -4.44 17.53
N VAL A 5 -8.45 -3.81 16.89
CA VAL A 5 -8.67 -3.92 15.44
C VAL A 5 -7.43 -3.40 14.72
N ALA A 6 -6.95 -4.14 13.71
CA ALA A 6 -5.82 -3.69 12.91
C ALA A 6 -6.13 -2.37 12.19
N ALA A 7 -5.13 -1.53 12.06
CA ALA A 7 -5.23 -0.39 11.15
C ALA A 7 -5.04 -0.85 9.71
N VAL A 8 -5.88 -0.37 8.80
CA VAL A 8 -5.78 -0.64 7.36
C VAL A 8 -5.22 0.59 6.65
N VAL A 9 -4.09 0.42 5.98
CA VAL A 9 -3.41 1.50 5.27
C VAL A 9 -3.28 1.13 3.80
N GLY A 10 -4.03 1.82 2.95
CA GLY A 10 -3.90 1.68 1.51
C GLY A 10 -2.89 2.67 0.91
N ALA A 11 -2.30 2.32 -0.22
CA ALA A 11 -1.58 3.27 -1.05
C ALA A 11 -1.98 3.08 -2.52
N ILE A 12 -2.17 4.20 -3.21
CA ILE A 12 -2.56 4.26 -4.62
C ILE A 12 -1.72 5.30 -5.36
N GLY A 13 -1.41 5.05 -6.62
CA GLY A 13 -0.61 5.98 -7.41
C GLY A 13 -1.44 7.00 -8.17
N ALA A 14 -0.97 8.23 -8.27
CA ALA A 14 -1.56 9.27 -9.12
C ALA A 14 -1.52 8.88 -10.62
N ARG A 15 -0.57 8.03 -11.01
CA ARG A 15 -0.43 7.42 -12.34
C ARG A 15 0.34 6.11 -12.27
N GLY A 16 0.35 5.36 -13.36
CA GLY A 16 1.22 4.20 -13.51
C GLY A 16 2.70 4.60 -13.33
N GLY A 17 3.48 3.77 -12.64
CA GLY A 17 4.89 4.06 -12.35
C GLY A 17 5.13 5.15 -11.30
N ALA A 18 4.12 5.57 -10.54
CA ALA A 18 4.27 6.52 -9.43
C ALA A 18 5.22 6.01 -8.32
N GLY A 19 5.47 4.71 -8.26
CA GLY A 19 6.31 4.08 -7.25
C GLY A 19 5.55 3.70 -6.00
N THR A 20 4.26 3.43 -6.10
CA THR A 20 3.37 3.01 -5.02
C THR A 20 3.93 1.82 -4.27
N SER A 21 4.26 0.74 -4.98
CA SER A 21 4.82 -0.49 -4.40
C SER A 21 6.15 -0.25 -3.65
N THR A 22 6.98 0.70 -4.10
CA THR A 22 8.19 1.10 -3.37
C THR A 22 7.85 1.83 -2.07
N VAL A 23 6.80 2.67 -2.09
CA VAL A 23 6.33 3.40 -0.91
C VAL A 23 5.69 2.44 0.09
N THR A 24 4.85 1.50 -0.35
CA THR A 24 4.23 0.49 0.51
C THR A 24 5.29 -0.40 1.17
N ALA A 25 6.31 -0.81 0.42
CA ALA A 25 7.45 -1.56 0.97
C ALA A 25 8.22 -0.75 2.05
N ALA A 26 8.50 0.53 1.78
CA ALA A 26 9.18 1.39 2.74
C ALA A 26 8.34 1.61 4.00
N LEU A 27 7.03 1.83 3.87
CA LEU A 27 6.07 1.93 4.97
C LEU A 27 6.04 0.65 5.80
N ALA A 28 5.88 -0.51 5.15
CA ALA A 28 5.78 -1.80 5.84
C ALA A 28 7.04 -2.10 6.68
N ASP A 29 8.26 -1.84 6.15
CA ASP A 29 9.49 -1.94 6.97
C ASP A 29 9.55 -0.87 8.06
N GLY A 30 9.07 0.35 7.81
CA GLY A 30 9.00 1.43 8.81
C GLY A 30 8.13 1.03 10.00
N LEU A 31 6.92 0.52 9.75
CA LEU A 31 5.98 0.01 10.76
C LEU A 31 6.58 -1.17 11.53
N ARG A 32 7.18 -2.14 10.82
CA ARG A 32 7.88 -3.26 11.45
C ARG A 32 8.99 -2.79 12.39
N ARG A 33 9.80 -1.80 11.97
CA ARG A 33 10.87 -1.22 12.82
C ARG A 33 10.30 -0.46 14.02
N ALA A 34 9.10 0.08 13.91
CA ALA A 34 8.35 0.67 15.02
C ALA A 34 7.68 -0.38 15.94
N GLY A 35 7.98 -1.68 15.76
CA GLY A 35 7.46 -2.77 16.59
C GLY A 35 6.03 -3.21 16.26
N ARG A 36 5.47 -2.78 15.12
CA ARG A 36 4.12 -3.18 14.69
C ARG A 36 4.19 -4.48 13.90
N ARG A 37 3.32 -5.46 14.23
CA ARG A 37 3.09 -6.63 13.38
C ARG A 37 2.40 -6.14 12.12
N THR A 38 3.08 -6.26 11.00
CA THR A 38 2.64 -5.70 9.71
C THR A 38 2.53 -6.82 8.69
N VAL A 39 1.47 -6.80 7.88
CA VAL A 39 1.31 -7.63 6.69
C VAL A 39 1.21 -6.70 5.48
N LEU A 40 1.88 -7.05 4.38
CA LEU A 40 1.82 -6.32 3.10
C LEU A 40 1.05 -7.16 2.08
N VAL A 41 0.05 -6.57 1.47
CA VAL A 41 -0.79 -7.21 0.45
C VAL A 41 -0.73 -6.41 -0.84
N ASP A 42 -0.33 -7.07 -1.91
CA ASP A 42 -0.36 -6.56 -3.28
C ASP A 42 -1.70 -6.94 -3.93
N LEU A 43 -2.48 -5.96 -4.33
CA LEU A 43 -3.78 -6.14 -4.98
C LEU A 43 -3.73 -6.00 -6.51
N GLU A 44 -2.54 -5.80 -7.10
CA GLU A 44 -2.34 -5.89 -8.55
C GLU A 44 -2.13 -7.36 -8.97
N THR A 45 -3.22 -8.12 -8.96
CA THR A 45 -3.19 -9.58 -9.15
C THR A 45 -2.87 -10.02 -10.58
N ARG A 46 -2.90 -9.09 -11.55
CA ARG A 46 -2.57 -9.34 -12.97
C ARG A 46 -1.19 -8.80 -13.37
N GLY A 47 -0.47 -8.21 -12.42
CA GLY A 47 0.86 -7.65 -12.63
C GLY A 47 2.00 -8.63 -12.39
N GLY A 48 3.22 -8.11 -12.36
CA GLY A 48 4.43 -8.90 -12.10
C GLY A 48 4.60 -9.37 -10.66
N GLY A 49 3.80 -8.82 -9.72
CA GLY A 49 3.89 -9.09 -8.29
C GLY A 49 4.90 -8.19 -7.55
N ILE A 50 4.52 -7.75 -6.36
CA ILE A 50 5.41 -6.95 -5.51
C ILE A 50 6.61 -7.77 -5.01
N ASP A 51 6.52 -9.09 -4.97
CA ASP A 51 7.60 -10.00 -4.56
C ASP A 51 8.84 -9.89 -5.47
N VAL A 52 8.65 -9.60 -6.77
CA VAL A 52 9.75 -9.30 -7.71
C VAL A 52 10.46 -8.00 -7.30
N LEU A 53 9.69 -6.94 -7.03
CA LEU A 53 10.26 -5.68 -6.52
C LEU A 53 11.06 -5.90 -5.23
N LEU A 54 10.57 -6.77 -4.36
CA LEU A 54 11.17 -7.05 -3.06
C LEU A 54 12.34 -8.04 -3.12
N GLY A 55 12.56 -8.72 -4.25
CA GLY A 55 13.58 -9.75 -4.43
C GLY A 55 13.28 -11.02 -3.63
N ILE A 56 12.02 -11.39 -3.48
CA ILE A 56 11.55 -12.58 -2.75
C ILE A 56 10.67 -13.50 -3.62
N ASP A 57 10.63 -13.27 -4.90
CA ASP A 57 9.86 -14.06 -5.87
C ASP A 57 10.26 -15.55 -5.94
N HIS A 58 11.48 -15.87 -5.51
CA HIS A 58 12.02 -17.23 -5.38
C HIS A 58 11.63 -17.92 -4.05
N ARG A 59 10.96 -17.24 -3.13
CA ARG A 59 10.58 -17.81 -1.84
C ARG A 59 9.30 -18.60 -1.96
N ASP A 60 9.27 -19.77 -1.33
CA ASP A 60 8.08 -20.60 -1.23
C ASP A 60 7.00 -19.93 -0.35
N GLY A 61 5.76 -20.28 -0.65
CA GLY A 61 4.58 -19.82 0.07
C GLY A 61 3.46 -19.39 -0.87
N PRO A 62 2.24 -19.27 -0.37
CA PRO A 62 1.07 -18.98 -1.20
C PRO A 62 1.13 -17.59 -1.83
N ARG A 63 0.52 -17.51 -2.99
CA ARG A 63 0.24 -16.31 -3.77
C ARG A 63 -1.27 -16.19 -3.97
N TRP A 64 -1.73 -15.10 -4.57
CA TRP A 64 -3.15 -14.91 -4.86
C TRP A 64 -3.77 -16.05 -5.68
N SER A 65 -3.03 -16.64 -6.61
CA SER A 65 -3.50 -17.77 -7.41
C SER A 65 -3.84 -19.01 -6.58
N ASP A 66 -3.15 -19.22 -5.45
CA ASP A 66 -3.42 -20.34 -4.54
C ASP A 66 -4.64 -20.10 -3.66
N LEU A 67 -5.11 -18.85 -3.56
CA LEU A 67 -6.23 -18.41 -2.74
C LEU A 67 -7.51 -18.14 -3.55
N ARG A 68 -7.54 -18.46 -4.85
CA ARG A 68 -8.67 -18.15 -5.75
C ARG A 68 -10.01 -18.71 -5.29
N ASP A 69 -9.99 -19.80 -4.53
CA ASP A 69 -11.18 -20.49 -4.01
C ASP A 69 -11.34 -20.29 -2.49
N ALA A 70 -10.54 -19.42 -1.87
CA ALA A 70 -10.60 -19.13 -0.43
C ALA A 70 -11.86 -18.31 -0.12
N ARG A 71 -12.91 -18.99 0.33
CA ARG A 71 -14.18 -18.36 0.73
C ARG A 71 -14.52 -18.71 2.16
N GLY A 72 -15.21 -17.79 2.84
CA GLY A 72 -15.66 -17.99 4.21
C GLY A 72 -14.55 -17.75 5.24
N ALA A 73 -14.51 -18.54 6.29
CA ALA A 73 -13.57 -18.35 7.40
C ALA A 73 -12.16 -18.75 7.01
N VAL A 74 -11.33 -17.77 6.62
CA VAL A 74 -9.89 -17.93 6.41
C VAL A 74 -9.19 -17.76 7.76
N ASP A 75 -8.30 -18.70 8.13
CA ASP A 75 -7.45 -18.57 9.32
C ASP A 75 -6.30 -17.60 9.03
N GLY A 76 -6.50 -16.34 9.39
CA GLY A 76 -5.53 -15.27 9.13
C GLY A 76 -4.16 -15.48 9.76
N PRO A 77 -4.05 -15.85 11.04
CA PRO A 77 -2.78 -16.22 11.68
C PRO A 77 -2.05 -17.36 10.98
N ALA A 78 -2.76 -18.43 10.60
CA ALA A 78 -2.16 -19.54 9.87
C ALA A 78 -1.68 -19.11 8.48
N LEU A 79 -2.51 -18.34 7.75
CA LEU A 79 -2.14 -17.79 6.44
C LEU A 79 -0.91 -16.88 6.57
N ALA A 80 -0.92 -15.91 7.47
CA ALA A 80 0.21 -14.99 7.66
C ALA A 80 1.51 -15.74 8.01
N GLY A 81 1.40 -16.88 8.72
CA GLY A 81 2.53 -17.72 9.13
C GLY A 81 3.21 -18.47 7.96
N ILE A 82 2.51 -18.70 6.86
CA ILE A 82 3.03 -19.43 5.67
C ILE A 82 3.31 -18.52 4.48
N LEU A 83 2.93 -17.22 4.54
CA LEU A 83 3.26 -16.26 3.49
C LEU A 83 4.77 -16.07 3.37
N PRO A 84 5.30 -15.85 2.14
CA PRO A 84 6.67 -15.40 1.96
C PRO A 84 6.93 -14.14 2.77
N THR A 85 8.12 -14.03 3.36
CA THR A 85 8.45 -12.88 4.18
C THR A 85 9.53 -12.02 3.55
N TRP A 86 9.34 -10.71 3.55
CA TRP A 86 10.37 -9.72 3.24
C TRP A 86 10.72 -8.97 4.52
N ARG A 87 11.99 -9.09 4.96
CA ARG A 87 12.47 -8.44 6.20
C ARG A 87 11.55 -8.70 7.41
N HIS A 88 11.05 -9.91 7.56
CA HIS A 88 10.06 -10.33 8.58
C HIS A 88 8.65 -9.71 8.43
N VAL A 89 8.31 -9.13 7.30
CA VAL A 89 6.95 -8.75 6.93
C VAL A 89 6.39 -9.85 6.04
N PRO A 90 5.29 -10.52 6.41
CA PRO A 90 4.57 -11.41 5.51
C PRO A 90 4.03 -10.64 4.31
N VAL A 91 4.16 -11.21 3.11
CA VAL A 91 3.78 -10.56 1.85
C VAL A 91 2.87 -11.50 1.06
N LEU A 92 1.66 -11.05 0.77
CA LEU A 92 0.78 -11.69 -0.20
C LEU A 92 0.90 -10.94 -1.53
N SER A 93 1.36 -11.64 -2.56
CA SER A 93 1.64 -11.08 -3.89
C SER A 93 0.92 -11.84 -5.00
N ALA A 94 0.86 -11.26 -6.19
CA ALA A 94 0.50 -11.97 -7.41
C ALA A 94 1.55 -13.02 -7.78
N HIS A 95 1.15 -13.98 -8.64
CA HIS A 95 2.06 -14.94 -9.24
C HIS A 95 2.19 -14.65 -10.73
N ARG A 96 3.37 -14.17 -11.19
CA ARG A 96 3.57 -13.72 -12.58
C ARG A 96 3.31 -14.79 -13.65
N ALA A 97 3.48 -16.08 -13.31
CA ALA A 97 3.21 -17.18 -14.23
C ALA A 97 1.78 -17.72 -14.15
N ASP A 98 1.00 -17.29 -13.15
CA ASP A 98 -0.40 -17.66 -12.96
C ASP A 98 -1.21 -16.40 -12.54
N PRO A 99 -1.36 -15.41 -13.46
CA PRO A 99 -2.14 -14.23 -13.17
C PRO A 99 -3.61 -14.60 -12.97
N VAL A 100 -4.23 -14.03 -11.95
CA VAL A 100 -5.60 -14.38 -11.56
C VAL A 100 -6.47 -13.13 -11.48
N THR A 101 -7.71 -13.25 -11.95
CA THR A 101 -8.78 -12.31 -11.62
C THR A 101 -9.55 -12.92 -10.46
N LEU A 102 -9.48 -12.28 -9.31
CA LEU A 102 -10.13 -12.76 -8.10
C LEU A 102 -11.57 -12.28 -8.02
N ASP A 103 -12.41 -13.10 -7.41
CA ASP A 103 -13.70 -12.67 -6.94
C ASP A 103 -13.53 -11.67 -5.79
N ASP A 104 -14.31 -10.59 -5.81
CA ASP A 104 -14.22 -9.52 -4.82
C ASP A 104 -14.43 -10.01 -3.39
N GLY A 105 -15.32 -11.01 -3.19
CA GLY A 105 -15.54 -11.63 -1.90
C GLY A 105 -14.30 -12.33 -1.37
N VAL A 106 -13.55 -13.03 -2.23
CA VAL A 106 -12.27 -13.66 -1.86
C VAL A 106 -11.26 -12.62 -1.36
N VAL A 107 -11.14 -11.50 -2.08
CA VAL A 107 -10.21 -10.43 -1.70
C VAL A 107 -10.56 -9.85 -0.34
N VAL A 108 -11.84 -9.57 -0.09
CA VAL A 108 -12.32 -9.03 1.19
C VAL A 108 -12.11 -10.03 2.32
N ASP A 109 -12.47 -11.31 2.13
CA ASP A 109 -12.33 -12.36 3.14
C ASP A 109 -10.86 -12.56 3.54
N VAL A 110 -9.97 -12.65 2.56
CA VAL A 110 -8.52 -12.80 2.80
C VAL A 110 -7.91 -11.56 3.47
N CYS A 111 -8.23 -10.35 3.00
CA CYS A 111 -7.74 -9.13 3.63
C CYS A 111 -8.26 -8.96 5.06
N SER A 112 -9.52 -9.29 5.32
CA SER A 112 -10.10 -9.25 6.67
C SER A 112 -9.41 -10.25 7.60
N ALA A 113 -9.19 -11.49 7.14
CA ALA A 113 -8.48 -12.50 7.91
C ALA A 113 -7.03 -12.07 8.23
N LEU A 114 -6.31 -11.50 7.26
CA LEU A 114 -4.95 -11.00 7.48
C LEU A 114 -4.93 -9.78 8.43
N ALA A 115 -5.95 -8.92 8.39
CA ALA A 115 -6.10 -7.83 9.36
C ALA A 115 -6.24 -8.39 10.78
N ASP A 116 -6.98 -9.49 10.97
CA ASP A 116 -7.03 -10.17 12.27
C ASP A 116 -5.69 -10.76 12.72
N ALA A 117 -4.73 -10.96 11.83
CA ALA A 117 -3.41 -11.51 12.13
C ALA A 117 -2.34 -10.45 12.53
N CYS A 118 -2.58 -9.16 12.27
CA CYS A 118 -1.57 -8.10 12.40
C CYS A 118 -2.05 -6.90 13.24
N ASP A 119 -1.19 -5.91 13.40
CA ASP A 119 -1.54 -4.60 13.98
C ASP A 119 -1.78 -3.56 12.89
N VAL A 120 -1.16 -3.76 11.71
CA VAL A 120 -1.34 -2.91 10.52
C VAL A 120 -1.33 -3.76 9.26
N LEU A 121 -2.39 -3.66 8.47
CA LEU A 121 -2.48 -4.22 7.12
C LEU A 121 -2.14 -3.12 6.11
N VAL A 122 -1.10 -3.33 5.31
CA VAL A 122 -0.69 -2.40 4.24
C VAL A 122 -1.13 -2.96 2.90
N LEU A 123 -1.91 -2.18 2.15
CA LEU A 123 -2.47 -2.55 0.85
C LEU A 123 -1.77 -1.75 -0.27
N ASP A 124 -1.15 -2.44 -1.21
CA ASP A 124 -0.69 -1.86 -2.47
C ASP A 124 -1.83 -1.95 -3.49
N LEU A 125 -2.52 -0.83 -3.71
CA LEU A 125 -3.76 -0.75 -4.46
C LEU A 125 -3.48 -0.41 -5.94
N PRO A 126 -4.00 -1.21 -6.89
CA PRO A 126 -3.99 -0.83 -8.30
C PRO A 126 -4.96 0.34 -8.52
N ARG A 127 -4.68 1.17 -9.53
CA ARG A 127 -5.58 2.29 -9.86
C ARG A 127 -6.97 1.82 -10.33
N SER A 128 -7.03 0.66 -10.94
CA SER A 128 -8.30 0.05 -11.39
C SER A 128 -9.30 -0.21 -10.26
N VAL A 129 -8.86 -0.18 -9.01
CA VAL A 129 -9.76 -0.26 -7.85
C VAL A 129 -10.79 0.87 -7.81
N LEU A 130 -10.51 1.99 -8.49
CA LEU A 130 -11.39 3.16 -8.58
C LEU A 130 -12.23 3.19 -9.87
N ASP A 131 -12.11 2.21 -10.77
CA ASP A 131 -12.79 2.17 -12.07
C ASP A 131 -14.25 1.68 -12.00
N GLY A 132 -14.75 1.32 -10.81
CA GLY A 132 -16.12 0.83 -10.60
C GLY A 132 -17.12 1.96 -10.35
N ASP A 133 -18.43 1.60 -10.46
CA ASP A 133 -19.52 2.52 -10.13
C ASP A 133 -19.51 2.95 -8.67
N GLU A 134 -20.01 4.17 -8.39
CA GLU A 134 -20.03 4.85 -7.08
C GLU A 134 -20.78 4.08 -5.97
N ALA A 135 -21.48 3.02 -6.29
CA ALA A 135 -22.32 2.25 -5.36
C ALA A 135 -21.59 1.13 -4.59
N GLY A 136 -20.24 1.05 -4.66
CA GLY A 136 -19.48 0.09 -3.82
C GLY A 136 -19.75 -1.38 -4.14
N SER A 137 -20.13 -1.70 -5.39
CA SER A 137 -20.49 -3.06 -5.79
C SER A 137 -19.30 -4.00 -6.04
N GLY A 138 -18.05 -3.53 -5.88
CA GLY A 138 -16.85 -4.34 -6.00
C GLY A 138 -16.08 -4.41 -4.68
N GLY A 139 -15.61 -5.59 -4.26
CA GLY A 139 -14.89 -5.79 -3.02
C GLY A 139 -13.59 -4.99 -2.94
N HIS A 140 -12.94 -4.75 -4.08
CA HIS A 140 -11.76 -3.88 -4.15
C HIS A 140 -12.09 -2.42 -3.81
N ALA A 141 -13.23 -1.90 -4.28
CA ALA A 141 -13.70 -0.55 -3.94
C ALA A 141 -14.06 -0.43 -2.45
N ALA A 142 -14.63 -1.48 -1.87
CA ALA A 142 -14.91 -1.54 -0.43
C ALA A 142 -13.64 -1.43 0.42
N LEU A 143 -12.51 -1.98 -0.04
CA LEU A 143 -11.22 -1.86 0.65
C LEU A 143 -10.70 -0.42 0.66
N VAL A 144 -10.99 0.39 -0.38
CA VAL A 144 -10.63 1.82 -0.40
C VAL A 144 -11.37 2.56 0.72
N GLY A 145 -12.69 2.31 0.85
CA GLY A 145 -13.51 2.90 1.92
C GLY A 145 -13.16 2.39 3.33
N ALA A 146 -12.61 1.18 3.43
CA ALA A 146 -12.20 0.57 4.69
C ALA A 146 -10.81 1.04 5.18
N CYS A 147 -10.06 1.79 4.38
CA CYS A 147 -8.75 2.31 4.79
C CYS A 147 -8.89 3.38 5.89
N ASP A 148 -8.23 3.19 7.03
CA ASP A 148 -8.04 4.26 8.05
C ASP A 148 -7.15 5.39 7.51
N THR A 149 -6.24 5.04 6.60
CA THR A 149 -5.39 5.99 5.87
C THR A 149 -5.21 5.50 4.43
N LEU A 150 -5.41 6.38 3.47
CA LEU A 150 -5.13 6.14 2.05
C LEU A 150 -4.04 7.10 1.56
N LEU A 151 -2.90 6.56 1.18
CA LEU A 151 -1.76 7.33 0.70
C LEU A 151 -1.82 7.49 -0.83
N LEU A 152 -1.94 8.72 -1.30
CA LEU A 152 -1.89 9.05 -2.73
C LEU A 152 -0.44 9.39 -3.13
N VAL A 153 0.22 8.45 -3.78
CA VAL A 153 1.63 8.58 -4.19
C VAL A 153 1.73 9.38 -5.48
N THR A 154 2.36 10.54 -5.40
CA THR A 154 2.39 11.52 -6.48
C THR A 154 3.83 11.94 -6.80
N PRO A 155 4.37 11.56 -7.97
CA PRO A 155 5.59 12.16 -8.49
C PRO A 155 5.44 13.67 -8.67
N LEU A 156 6.53 14.42 -8.47
CA LEU A 156 6.53 15.89 -8.54
C LEU A 156 6.74 16.36 -10.00
N ASP A 157 5.79 16.00 -10.87
CA ASP A 157 5.66 16.48 -12.25
C ASP A 157 4.20 16.84 -12.57
N LEU A 158 3.97 17.74 -13.53
CA LEU A 158 2.64 18.26 -13.85
C LEU A 158 1.62 17.17 -14.23
N PRO A 159 1.94 16.18 -15.08
CA PRO A 159 1.01 15.10 -15.38
C PRO A 159 0.61 14.27 -14.14
N SER A 160 1.54 14.07 -13.22
CA SER A 160 1.26 13.34 -11.96
C SER A 160 0.37 14.15 -11.02
N VAL A 161 0.57 15.47 -10.95
CA VAL A 161 -0.30 16.36 -10.14
C VAL A 161 -1.73 16.37 -10.69
N ALA A 162 -1.89 16.48 -12.02
CA ALA A 162 -3.21 16.39 -12.64
C ALA A 162 -3.88 15.03 -12.37
N GLY A 163 -3.10 13.93 -12.47
CA GLY A 163 -3.57 12.59 -12.11
C GLY A 163 -3.94 12.46 -10.64
N ALA A 164 -3.20 13.13 -9.73
CA ALA A 164 -3.49 13.13 -8.30
C ALA A 164 -4.83 13.82 -7.99
N VAL A 165 -5.13 14.96 -8.61
CA VAL A 165 -6.43 15.63 -8.46
C VAL A 165 -7.58 14.70 -8.87
N ALA A 166 -7.45 14.05 -10.04
CA ALA A 166 -8.46 13.11 -10.53
C ALA A 166 -8.61 11.90 -9.60
N THR A 167 -7.49 11.28 -9.18
CA THR A 167 -7.50 10.11 -8.29
C THR A 167 -8.06 10.45 -6.92
N ALA A 168 -7.74 11.62 -6.36
CA ALA A 168 -8.29 12.09 -5.09
C ALA A 168 -9.82 12.25 -5.15
N ALA A 169 -10.33 12.83 -6.25
CA ALA A 169 -11.77 12.96 -6.46
C ALA A 169 -12.46 11.60 -6.56
N LEU A 170 -11.88 10.63 -7.28
CA LEU A 170 -12.39 9.25 -7.37
C LEU A 170 -12.38 8.56 -6.01
N ALA A 171 -11.26 8.56 -5.30
CA ALA A 171 -11.14 7.93 -4.00
C ALA A 171 -12.11 8.53 -2.96
N THR A 172 -12.38 9.83 -3.05
CA THR A 172 -13.36 10.50 -2.19
C THR A 172 -14.78 9.97 -2.44
N ARG A 173 -15.16 9.71 -3.70
CA ARG A 173 -16.44 9.08 -4.05
C ARG A 173 -16.57 7.65 -3.50
N HIS A 174 -15.46 6.93 -3.39
CA HIS A 174 -15.40 5.62 -2.76
C HIS A 174 -15.24 5.66 -1.23
N GLY A 175 -15.52 6.80 -0.58
CA GLY A 175 -15.57 6.93 0.88
C GLY A 175 -14.25 7.26 1.58
N ALA A 176 -13.13 7.34 0.85
CA ALA A 176 -11.80 7.56 1.46
C ALA A 176 -11.47 9.04 1.74
N GLY A 177 -12.39 9.98 1.55
CA GLY A 177 -12.08 11.42 1.58
C GLY A 177 -11.33 11.92 2.83
N ARG A 178 -11.72 11.48 4.03
CA ARG A 178 -11.05 11.85 5.29
C ARG A 178 -9.73 11.10 5.54
N ALA A 179 -9.58 9.94 4.94
CA ALA A 179 -8.42 9.07 5.09
C ALA A 179 -7.26 9.46 4.15
N LEU A 180 -7.54 10.25 3.10
CA LEU A 180 -6.57 10.61 2.07
C LEU A 180 -5.44 11.49 2.60
N ARG A 181 -4.20 11.12 2.22
CA ARG A 181 -2.97 11.87 2.49
C ARG A 181 -2.08 11.84 1.27
N LEU A 182 -1.40 12.94 0.97
CA LEU A 182 -0.44 13.02 -0.13
C LEU A 182 0.93 12.47 0.26
N VAL A 183 1.52 11.66 -0.58
CA VAL A 183 2.93 11.28 -0.52
C VAL A 183 3.63 11.83 -1.76
N ALA A 184 4.39 12.89 -1.62
CA ALA A 184 5.13 13.49 -2.72
C ALA A 184 6.41 12.70 -2.99
N ARG A 185 6.69 12.37 -4.26
CA ARG A 185 7.85 11.57 -4.65
C ARG A 185 8.79 12.34 -5.57
N ARG A 186 10.05 12.46 -5.18
CA ARG A 186 11.11 13.02 -6.03
C ARG A 186 11.57 12.00 -7.09
N PRO A 187 12.17 12.44 -8.23
CA PRO A 187 12.64 13.80 -8.47
C PRO A 187 11.50 14.76 -8.82
N ALA A 188 11.82 16.06 -8.78
CA ALA A 188 10.97 17.16 -9.22
C ALA A 188 11.64 17.87 -10.41
N PRO A 189 11.49 17.36 -11.65
CA PRO A 189 12.21 17.89 -12.80
C PRO A 189 11.83 19.35 -13.10
N GLY A 190 10.58 19.74 -12.86
CA GLY A 190 10.07 21.10 -12.97
C GLY A 190 10.20 21.92 -11.67
N ARG A 191 10.94 21.44 -10.67
CA ARG A 191 11.12 22.07 -9.36
C ARG A 191 9.83 22.32 -8.58
N LEU A 192 8.79 21.50 -8.82
CA LEU A 192 7.56 21.60 -8.04
C LEU A 192 7.85 21.41 -6.55
N ASP A 193 7.32 22.31 -5.72
CA ASP A 193 7.39 22.18 -4.28
C ASP A 193 6.32 21.20 -3.77
N PRO A 194 6.65 20.27 -2.86
CA PRO A 194 5.68 19.33 -2.32
C PRO A 194 4.49 19.99 -1.62
N TRP A 195 4.68 21.15 -0.99
CA TRP A 195 3.61 21.88 -0.31
C TRP A 195 2.66 22.54 -1.30
N ASP A 196 3.18 23.15 -2.38
CA ASP A 196 2.36 23.69 -3.47
C ASP A 196 1.50 22.58 -4.09
N VAL A 197 2.07 21.38 -4.28
CA VAL A 197 1.32 20.21 -4.77
C VAL A 197 0.26 19.75 -3.77
N SER A 198 0.55 19.77 -2.49
CA SER A 198 -0.41 19.48 -1.41
C SER A 198 -1.61 20.43 -1.47
N ASP A 199 -1.36 21.72 -1.63
CA ASP A 199 -2.40 22.77 -1.73
C ASP A 199 -3.23 22.58 -3.00
N VAL A 200 -2.60 22.34 -4.15
CA VAL A 200 -3.31 22.13 -5.44
C VAL A 200 -4.18 20.87 -5.40
N VAL A 201 -3.70 19.77 -4.82
CA VAL A 201 -4.46 18.53 -4.71
C VAL A 201 -5.51 18.61 -3.59
N GLY A 202 -5.34 19.53 -2.64
CA GLY A 202 -6.23 19.70 -1.48
C GLY A 202 -6.09 18.59 -0.43
N LEU A 203 -4.90 17.97 -0.33
CA LEU A 203 -4.64 16.87 0.60
C LEU A 203 -3.46 17.19 1.53
N PRO A 204 -3.55 16.85 2.83
CA PRO A 204 -2.42 17.03 3.73
C PRO A 204 -1.23 16.15 3.31
N LEU A 205 -0.04 16.75 3.32
CA LEU A 205 1.21 16.07 2.99
C LEU A 205 1.65 15.14 4.14
N ALA A 206 1.72 13.83 3.87
CA ALA A 206 2.17 12.84 4.84
C ALA A 206 3.70 12.69 4.86
N ALA A 207 4.33 12.69 3.70
CA ALA A 207 5.78 12.56 3.58
C ALA A 207 6.29 12.99 2.20
N VAL A 208 7.60 13.27 2.14
CA VAL A 208 8.33 13.47 0.87
C VAL A 208 9.32 12.32 0.71
N VAL A 209 9.07 11.45 -0.27
CA VAL A 209 9.97 10.32 -0.58
C VAL A 209 11.10 10.81 -1.48
N PRO A 210 12.35 10.77 -1.01
CA PRO A 210 13.50 11.26 -1.77
C PRO A 210 13.83 10.34 -2.95
N TRP A 211 14.53 10.90 -3.93
CA TRP A 211 15.09 10.11 -5.02
C TRP A 211 16.28 9.27 -4.54
N ASP A 212 16.23 7.97 -4.77
CA ASP A 212 17.36 7.06 -4.54
C ASP A 212 17.91 6.59 -5.89
N ARG A 213 19.09 7.09 -6.27
CA ARG A 213 19.75 6.78 -7.54
C ARG A 213 20.11 5.29 -7.68
N GLY A 214 20.33 4.61 -6.57
CA GLY A 214 20.68 3.19 -6.55
C GLY A 214 19.48 2.25 -6.58
N HIS A 215 18.26 2.77 -6.40
CA HIS A 215 17.06 1.96 -6.22
C HIS A 215 16.79 1.04 -7.43
N ALA A 216 16.72 1.58 -8.63
CA ALA A 216 16.43 0.80 -9.84
C ALA A 216 17.47 -0.32 -10.05
N ALA A 217 18.75 0.02 -9.96
CA ALA A 217 19.82 -0.96 -10.14
C ALA A 217 19.80 -2.08 -9.08
N ARG A 218 19.33 -1.82 -7.88
CA ARG A 218 19.17 -2.84 -6.84
C ARG A 218 18.02 -3.78 -7.14
N VAL A 219 16.88 -3.20 -7.55
CA VAL A 219 15.71 -3.99 -7.97
C VAL A 219 16.05 -4.91 -9.13
N GLU A 220 16.74 -4.38 -10.17
CA GLU A 220 17.18 -5.18 -11.33
C GLU A 220 18.14 -6.33 -10.95
N ARG A 221 18.84 -6.23 -9.83
CA ARG A 221 19.69 -7.32 -9.31
C ARG A 221 18.97 -8.25 -8.34
N GLY A 222 17.64 -8.08 -8.14
CA GLY A 222 16.85 -8.87 -7.18
C GLY A 222 17.18 -8.59 -5.70
N GLU A 223 17.89 -7.47 -5.40
CA GLU A 223 18.26 -7.11 -4.02
C GLU A 223 17.12 -6.40 -3.27
N GLY A 224 16.08 -6.01 -3.98
CA GLY A 224 14.97 -5.23 -3.45
C GLY A 224 15.33 -3.80 -3.04
N PRO A 225 14.36 -3.01 -2.53
CA PRO A 225 14.57 -1.64 -2.10
C PRO A 225 15.46 -1.57 -0.84
N ASP A 226 16.36 -0.57 -0.77
CA ASP A 226 17.20 -0.34 0.40
C ASP A 226 16.47 0.52 1.44
N VAL A 227 15.72 -0.12 2.31
CA VAL A 227 14.92 0.50 3.37
C VAL A 227 15.63 0.52 4.74
N ARG A 228 16.96 0.31 4.78
CA ARG A 228 17.71 0.43 6.03
C ARG A 228 17.54 1.83 6.64
N ALA A 229 17.53 1.94 7.97
CA ALA A 229 17.15 3.16 8.70
C ALA A 229 17.83 4.45 8.24
N ARG A 230 19.13 4.36 7.87
CA ARG A 230 19.92 5.54 7.45
C ARG A 230 19.79 5.86 5.95
N ARG A 231 19.11 5.02 5.16
CA ARG A 231 18.95 5.22 3.72
C ARG A 231 17.73 6.09 3.41
N PRO A 232 17.69 6.73 2.24
CA PRO A 232 16.58 7.64 1.89
C PRO A 232 15.19 7.01 2.04
N LEU A 233 14.98 5.82 1.46
CA LEU A 233 13.70 5.09 1.58
C LEU A 233 13.41 4.64 3.01
N GLY A 234 14.44 4.25 3.77
CA GLY A 234 14.26 3.84 5.17
C GLY A 234 13.84 4.98 6.09
N ARG A 235 14.32 6.21 5.84
CA ARG A 235 13.86 7.42 6.55
C ARG A 235 12.42 7.76 6.16
N ALA A 236 12.12 7.78 4.86
CA ALA A 236 10.76 8.02 4.39
C ALA A 236 9.76 6.99 4.96
N GLY A 237 10.15 5.71 5.04
CA GLY A 237 9.32 4.68 5.67
C GLY A 237 9.06 4.92 7.16
N ALA A 238 10.04 5.47 7.90
CA ALA A 238 9.84 5.84 9.30
C ALA A 238 8.90 7.05 9.45
N GLU A 239 9.05 8.07 8.61
CA GLU A 239 8.18 9.24 8.56
C GLU A 239 6.72 8.83 8.24
N LEU A 240 6.53 7.98 7.24
CA LEU A 240 5.22 7.43 6.89
C LEU A 240 4.61 6.64 8.05
N ALA A 241 5.40 5.81 8.74
CA ALA A 241 4.90 5.04 9.88
C ALA A 241 4.39 5.92 11.03
N VAL A 242 5.03 7.07 11.27
CA VAL A 242 4.56 8.08 12.24
C VAL A 242 3.27 8.73 11.76
N ALA A 243 3.23 9.22 10.51
CA ALA A 243 2.07 9.90 9.94
C ALA A 243 0.80 9.02 9.97
N VAL A 244 0.96 7.73 9.66
CA VAL A 244 -0.14 6.74 9.68
C VAL A 244 -0.59 6.45 11.12
N GLY A 245 0.34 6.38 12.07
CA GLY A 245 0.04 6.16 13.50
C GLY A 245 -0.80 7.28 14.10
N GLU A 246 -0.53 8.52 13.75
CA GLU A 246 -1.27 9.71 14.20
C GLU A 246 -2.71 9.72 13.66
N THR A 247 -2.88 9.36 12.38
CA THR A 247 -4.22 9.30 11.76
C THR A 247 -5.10 8.22 12.39
N GLY A 248 -4.56 7.03 12.62
CA GLY A 248 -5.30 5.93 13.26
C GLY A 248 -5.67 6.19 14.72
N ALA A 249 -4.94 7.04 15.43
CA ALA A 249 -5.30 7.47 16.78
C ALA A 249 -6.45 8.49 16.75
N ALA A 250 -6.44 9.43 15.80
CA ALA A 250 -7.49 10.45 15.66
C ALA A 250 -8.83 9.82 15.23
N SER A 251 -8.83 8.84 14.34
CA SER A 251 -10.06 8.17 13.89
C SER A 251 -10.74 7.35 15.01
N ARG A 252 -9.95 6.71 15.88
CA ARG A 252 -10.47 5.94 17.02
C ARG A 252 -10.95 6.80 18.21
N GLY A 253 -10.52 8.06 18.29
CA GLY A 253 -10.98 9.00 19.31
C GLY A 253 -12.27 9.75 18.95
N ALA A 254 -12.75 9.62 17.71
CA ALA A 254 -13.93 10.30 17.18
C ALA A 254 -15.15 9.37 17.01
N ALA A 255 -15.03 8.10 17.33
CA ALA A 255 -16.09 7.07 17.35
C ALA A 255 -16.48 6.74 18.78
#